data_1ef568214f47713222a9ca7946743c99
#
_entry.id   1ef568214f47713222a9ca7946743c99
#
_cell.length_a   1.000
_cell.length_b   1.000
_cell.length_c   1.000
_cell.angle_alpha   90.00
_cell.angle_beta   90.00
_cell.angle_gamma   90.00
#
_symmetry.space_group_name_H-M   'P 1'
#
loop_
_entity.id
_entity.type
_entity.pdbx_description
1 polymer ?
#
loop_
_entity_poly.entity_id
_entity_poly.type
_entity_poly.pdbx_seq_one_letter_code
_entity_poly.pdbx_strand_id
1 'polypeptide(L)'
;MIKDRFENFDDEVRDLVLEFERTVLNDGIQFFDVDELEMIIDYYLEVNDLKPLEAAVAFAEKLYPDSIEVKIRRAHVAIAHQQYSSALNQLLALYEKEPGNTDLAYSLGVVYSAMDRPDEAIEQYLAASADGWQVGRIYGNVAEEYVKKQDYETAIKYYESALDYDGHDYITLYNYVDTCERQRCCGQGRKRLEDYVKRNPYSRDGWFCLGLIYIDLGEIAMAIDAFEYALAIDKSSSETYTELAYAYELMGDIGRASSTLLQMAENTIFRALAFRRVGQLYLRCGNCNAASIYFSKALAEQAEDVSSMAGLAESYLMMGDMSLALSTARKAESIDGANVDVLSAMAKIYDAKGDWEKAGTYYDELIINDQCTEQHCREYTDYLFRHRIYDLLIDFSEESFEAFPEDPFYCTYLAAAYFYTNRYNSARRVLPFVDVAHLSDLCPEIMTHPLLGPLVPNPQPPEE
;
A
#
# COMPACT_ATOMS: atom_id res chain seq x y z
N MET A 1 -5.24 -19.67 -17.20
CA MET A 1 -3.98 -19.70 -16.44
C MET A 1 -2.77 -19.18 -17.23
N ILE A 2 -2.59 -19.51 -18.53
CA ILE A 2 -1.39 -19.05 -19.30
C ILE A 2 -1.46 -17.57 -19.69
N LYS A 3 -2.65 -16.97 -19.80
CA LYS A 3 -2.83 -15.58 -20.22
C LYS A 3 -2.45 -14.56 -19.14
N ASP A 4 -2.68 -14.86 -17.87
CA ASP A 4 -2.43 -13.95 -16.74
C ASP A 4 -0.94 -13.78 -16.40
N ARG A 5 -0.10 -14.77 -16.73
CA ARG A 5 1.34 -14.76 -16.41
C ARG A 5 2.15 -13.78 -17.27
N PHE A 6 1.63 -13.34 -18.41
CA PHE A 6 2.30 -12.47 -19.36
C PHE A 6 1.56 -11.15 -19.60
N GLU A 7 0.67 -10.76 -18.71
CA GLU A 7 -0.22 -9.61 -18.92
C GLU A 7 0.55 -8.28 -19.03
N ASN A 8 1.73 -8.20 -18.41
CA ASN A 8 2.60 -7.02 -18.40
C ASN A 8 3.81 -7.13 -19.36
N PHE A 9 3.87 -8.16 -20.19
CA PHE A 9 5.03 -8.41 -21.04
C PHE A 9 4.64 -8.39 -22.53
N ASP A 10 5.58 -7.93 -23.36
CA ASP A 10 5.43 -7.90 -24.80
C ASP A 10 5.27 -9.32 -25.37
N ASP A 11 4.60 -9.43 -26.51
CA ASP A 11 4.40 -10.70 -27.20
C ASP A 11 5.72 -11.41 -27.53
N GLU A 12 6.79 -10.65 -27.78
CA GLU A 12 8.14 -11.16 -28.05
C GLU A 12 8.73 -11.88 -26.83
N VAL A 13 8.71 -11.25 -25.64
CA VAL A 13 9.17 -11.86 -24.38
C VAL A 13 8.37 -13.11 -24.06
N ARG A 14 7.04 -13.04 -24.24
CA ARG A 14 6.17 -14.20 -24.05
C ARG A 14 6.56 -15.38 -24.93
N ASP A 15 6.79 -15.13 -26.20
CA ASP A 15 7.09 -16.19 -27.19
C ASP A 15 8.46 -16.78 -26.89
N LEU A 16 9.47 -15.98 -26.53
CA LEU A 16 10.81 -16.44 -26.11
C LEU A 16 10.75 -17.31 -24.85
N VAL A 17 10.02 -16.89 -23.82
CA VAL A 17 9.86 -17.66 -22.58
C VAL A 17 9.16 -18.98 -22.83
N LEU A 18 8.10 -19.00 -23.64
CA LEU A 18 7.39 -20.23 -24.02
C LEU A 18 8.28 -21.18 -24.84
N GLU A 19 9.13 -20.65 -25.72
CA GLU A 19 10.09 -21.42 -26.50
C GLU A 19 11.18 -22.00 -25.58
N PHE A 20 11.71 -21.22 -24.65
CA PHE A 20 12.66 -21.68 -23.64
C PHE A 20 12.08 -22.80 -22.77
N GLU A 21 10.87 -22.65 -22.28
CA GLU A 21 10.16 -23.68 -21.49
C GLU A 21 9.94 -24.99 -22.29
N ARG A 22 9.56 -24.87 -23.56
CA ARG A 22 9.33 -26.06 -24.42
C ARG A 22 10.60 -26.82 -24.76
N THR A 23 11.71 -26.11 -24.90
CA THR A 23 12.96 -26.67 -25.39
C THR A 23 13.93 -26.98 -24.26
N VAL A 24 14.43 -25.95 -23.57
CA VAL A 24 15.52 -26.11 -22.58
C VAL A 24 15.06 -26.82 -21.32
N LEU A 25 13.88 -26.45 -20.77
CA LEU A 25 13.36 -27.10 -19.56
C LEU A 25 12.88 -28.54 -19.78
N ASN A 26 12.71 -28.97 -21.04
CA ASN A 26 12.33 -30.34 -21.42
C ASN A 26 13.47 -31.10 -22.14
N ASP A 27 14.72 -30.75 -21.86
CA ASP A 27 15.93 -31.40 -22.45
C ASP A 27 16.03 -31.27 -23.98
N GLY A 28 15.38 -30.28 -24.59
CA GLY A 28 15.52 -29.94 -25.99
C GLY A 28 16.82 -29.21 -26.31
N ILE A 29 17.15 -29.10 -27.61
CA ILE A 29 18.31 -28.32 -28.06
C ILE A 29 17.78 -27.12 -28.84
N GLN A 30 17.97 -25.94 -28.31
CA GLN A 30 17.66 -24.67 -28.95
C GLN A 30 18.83 -23.71 -28.73
N PHE A 31 19.08 -22.86 -29.69
CA PHE A 31 20.06 -21.79 -29.57
C PHE A 31 19.29 -20.48 -29.29
N PHE A 32 19.77 -19.76 -28.30
CA PHE A 32 19.34 -18.39 -27.98
C PHE A 32 20.58 -17.50 -28.00
N ASP A 33 20.46 -16.28 -28.49
CA ASP A 33 21.52 -15.30 -28.36
C ASP A 33 21.56 -14.69 -26.94
N VAL A 34 22.53 -13.80 -26.68
CA VAL A 34 22.70 -13.21 -25.34
C VAL A 34 21.52 -12.34 -24.98
N ASP A 35 21.02 -11.52 -25.91
CA ASP A 35 19.93 -10.57 -25.70
C ASP A 35 18.61 -11.31 -25.42
N GLU A 36 18.35 -12.40 -26.16
CA GLU A 36 17.19 -13.26 -25.94
C GLU A 36 17.22 -13.93 -24.56
N LEU A 37 18.40 -14.39 -24.12
CA LEU A 37 18.57 -14.97 -22.79
C LEU A 37 18.41 -13.94 -21.68
N GLU A 38 18.86 -12.71 -21.89
CA GLU A 38 18.63 -11.62 -20.96
C GLU A 38 17.14 -11.35 -20.78
N MET A 39 16.38 -11.24 -21.86
CA MET A 39 14.92 -11.05 -21.80
C MET A 39 14.22 -12.19 -21.03
N ILE A 40 14.62 -13.44 -21.27
CA ILE A 40 14.09 -14.61 -20.56
C ILE A 40 14.45 -14.55 -19.06
N ILE A 41 15.66 -14.21 -18.73
CA ILE A 41 16.16 -14.12 -17.32
C ILE A 41 15.44 -12.97 -16.61
N ASP A 42 15.34 -11.81 -17.23
CA ASP A 42 14.67 -10.63 -16.65
C ASP A 42 13.18 -10.91 -16.40
N TYR A 43 12.52 -11.62 -17.31
CA TYR A 43 11.15 -12.10 -17.07
C TYR A 43 11.05 -12.96 -15.80
N TYR A 44 11.94 -13.96 -15.62
CA TYR A 44 11.88 -14.81 -14.43
C TYR A 44 12.28 -14.09 -13.14
N LEU A 45 13.13 -13.07 -13.22
CA LEU A 45 13.43 -12.18 -12.10
C LEU A 45 12.19 -11.38 -11.69
N GLU A 46 11.47 -10.82 -12.65
CA GLU A 46 10.29 -9.98 -12.40
C GLU A 46 9.12 -10.78 -11.82
N VAL A 47 8.86 -11.99 -12.36
CA VAL A 47 7.83 -12.89 -11.81
C VAL A 47 8.28 -13.67 -10.57
N ASN A 48 9.52 -13.48 -10.13
CA ASN A 48 10.14 -14.17 -8.98
C ASN A 48 10.03 -15.70 -9.03
N ASP A 49 10.19 -16.30 -10.24
CA ASP A 49 10.19 -17.75 -10.41
C ASP A 49 11.63 -18.28 -10.41
N LEU A 50 12.13 -18.60 -9.22
CA LEU A 50 13.55 -18.92 -8.98
C LEU A 50 14.04 -20.16 -9.72
N LYS A 51 13.22 -21.21 -9.92
CA LYS A 51 13.66 -22.45 -10.56
C LYS A 51 13.97 -22.30 -12.06
N PRO A 52 13.04 -21.74 -12.88
CA PRO A 52 13.35 -21.43 -14.27
C PRO A 52 14.45 -20.38 -14.42
N LEU A 53 14.52 -19.39 -13.50
CA LEU A 53 15.58 -18.39 -13.45
C LEU A 53 16.96 -19.04 -13.35
N GLU A 54 17.16 -19.94 -12.38
CA GLU A 54 18.43 -20.67 -12.23
C GLU A 54 18.77 -21.49 -13.48
N ALA A 55 17.76 -22.13 -14.09
CA ALA A 55 17.95 -22.92 -15.30
C ALA A 55 18.36 -22.03 -16.50
N ALA A 56 17.73 -20.86 -16.65
CA ALA A 56 18.06 -19.91 -17.71
C ALA A 56 19.48 -19.37 -17.57
N VAL A 57 19.89 -18.94 -16.36
CA VAL A 57 21.24 -18.46 -16.12
C VAL A 57 22.26 -19.59 -16.30
N ALA A 58 22.01 -20.79 -15.80
CA ALA A 58 22.91 -21.93 -16.00
C ALA A 58 23.05 -22.34 -17.49
N PHE A 59 21.98 -22.15 -18.27
CA PHE A 59 22.04 -22.38 -19.71
C PHE A 59 22.85 -21.27 -20.41
N ALA A 60 22.65 -20.00 -20.04
CA ALA A 60 23.42 -18.87 -20.56
C ALA A 60 24.92 -18.99 -20.25
N GLU A 61 25.30 -19.40 -19.03
CA GLU A 61 26.69 -19.63 -18.63
C GLU A 61 27.39 -20.73 -19.48
N LYS A 62 26.66 -21.74 -19.93
CA LYS A 62 27.22 -22.78 -20.80
C LYS A 62 27.49 -22.27 -22.21
N LEU A 63 26.63 -21.41 -22.74
CA LEU A 63 26.75 -20.86 -24.09
C LEU A 63 27.75 -19.69 -24.12
N TYR A 64 27.72 -18.84 -23.11
CA TYR A 64 28.45 -17.57 -23.05
C TYR A 64 29.26 -17.42 -21.74
N PRO A 65 30.24 -18.31 -21.46
CA PRO A 65 30.96 -18.36 -20.17
C PRO A 65 31.79 -17.10 -19.87
N ASP A 66 32.15 -16.35 -20.90
CA ASP A 66 32.97 -15.13 -20.77
C ASP A 66 32.16 -13.85 -20.79
N SER A 67 30.87 -13.90 -21.13
CA SER A 67 30.00 -12.71 -21.14
C SER A 67 29.87 -12.09 -19.74
N ILE A 68 29.98 -10.77 -19.70
CA ILE A 68 29.82 -9.98 -18.46
C ILE A 68 28.35 -9.89 -18.10
N GLU A 69 27.49 -9.71 -19.08
CA GLU A 69 26.04 -9.66 -18.96
C GLU A 69 25.52 -10.91 -18.25
N VAL A 70 25.95 -12.09 -18.69
CA VAL A 70 25.57 -13.38 -18.07
C VAL A 70 26.09 -13.47 -16.61
N LYS A 71 27.30 -12.98 -16.34
CA LYS A 71 27.86 -12.94 -14.97
C LYS A 71 27.10 -11.96 -14.06
N ILE A 72 26.63 -10.84 -14.58
CA ILE A 72 25.73 -9.92 -13.87
C ILE A 72 24.44 -10.63 -13.52
N ARG A 73 23.81 -11.33 -14.47
CA ARG A 73 22.57 -12.10 -14.22
C ARG A 73 22.79 -13.22 -13.17
N ARG A 74 23.99 -13.82 -13.13
CA ARG A 74 24.34 -14.76 -12.06
C ARG A 74 24.35 -14.10 -10.68
N ALA A 75 24.84 -12.86 -10.58
CA ALA A 75 24.79 -12.10 -9.34
C ALA A 75 23.33 -11.75 -8.97
N HIS A 76 22.46 -11.45 -9.95
CA HIS A 76 21.04 -11.22 -9.70
C HIS A 76 20.33 -12.47 -9.15
N VAL A 77 20.68 -13.67 -9.60
CA VAL A 77 20.21 -14.93 -8.98
C VAL A 77 20.62 -15.01 -7.51
N ALA A 78 21.85 -14.63 -7.18
CA ALA A 78 22.30 -14.61 -5.78
C ALA A 78 21.53 -13.56 -4.94
N ILE A 79 21.18 -12.43 -5.53
CA ILE A 79 20.31 -11.42 -4.88
C ILE A 79 18.93 -12.01 -4.61
N ALA A 80 18.31 -12.66 -5.61
CA ALA A 80 16.98 -13.29 -5.47
C ALA A 80 16.97 -14.36 -4.36
N HIS A 81 18.09 -15.03 -4.14
CA HIS A 81 18.29 -15.95 -3.01
C HIS A 81 18.74 -15.26 -1.71
N GLN A 82 18.72 -13.94 -1.62
CA GLN A 82 19.18 -13.16 -0.47
C GLN A 82 20.65 -13.38 -0.08
N GLN A 83 21.46 -13.88 -1.01
CA GLN A 83 22.90 -14.11 -0.81
C GLN A 83 23.71 -12.85 -1.15
N TYR A 84 23.35 -11.72 -0.54
CA TYR A 84 23.85 -10.38 -0.89
C TYR A 84 25.38 -10.27 -0.84
N SER A 85 26.03 -10.84 0.18
CA SER A 85 27.49 -10.81 0.29
C SER A 85 28.19 -11.55 -0.85
N SER A 86 27.60 -12.63 -1.35
CA SER A 86 28.12 -13.38 -2.50
C SER A 86 27.96 -12.58 -3.78
N ALA A 87 26.78 -11.99 -4.00
CA ALA A 87 26.49 -11.13 -5.14
C ALA A 87 27.43 -9.92 -5.18
N LEU A 88 27.63 -9.25 -4.04
CA LEU A 88 28.53 -8.09 -3.93
C LEU A 88 29.97 -8.44 -4.34
N ASN A 89 30.50 -9.54 -3.81
CA ASN A 89 31.89 -9.97 -4.16
C ASN A 89 32.03 -10.30 -5.66
N GLN A 90 31.02 -10.92 -6.27
CA GLN A 90 31.00 -11.22 -7.70
C GLN A 90 30.99 -9.94 -8.54
N LEU A 91 30.10 -9.01 -8.22
CA LEU A 91 29.97 -7.74 -8.95
C LEU A 91 31.21 -6.84 -8.78
N LEU A 92 31.77 -6.73 -7.58
CA LEU A 92 33.00 -5.98 -7.34
C LEU A 92 34.18 -6.54 -8.15
N ALA A 93 34.33 -7.86 -8.23
CA ALA A 93 35.40 -8.50 -9.01
C ALA A 93 35.23 -8.26 -10.53
N LEU A 94 33.99 -8.04 -11.01
CA LEU A 94 33.74 -7.65 -12.40
C LEU A 94 34.00 -6.16 -12.59
N TYR A 95 33.54 -5.31 -11.67
CA TYR A 95 33.71 -3.87 -11.73
C TYR A 95 35.16 -3.41 -11.69
N GLU A 96 36.04 -4.14 -10.97
CA GLU A 96 37.50 -3.93 -11.01
C GLU A 96 38.09 -4.12 -12.40
N LYS A 97 37.50 -4.98 -13.24
CA LYS A 97 37.96 -5.26 -14.60
C LYS A 97 37.41 -4.28 -15.61
N GLU A 98 36.20 -3.84 -15.39
CA GLU A 98 35.49 -2.87 -16.26
C GLU A 98 34.93 -1.69 -15.45
N PRO A 99 35.79 -0.84 -14.90
CA PRO A 99 35.37 0.34 -14.19
C PRO A 99 34.72 1.31 -15.20
N GLY A 100 33.45 1.65 -14.95
CA GLY A 100 32.67 2.51 -15.86
C GLY A 100 31.58 1.76 -16.65
N ASN A 101 31.47 0.44 -16.46
CA ASN A 101 30.30 -0.30 -16.95
C ASN A 101 29.07 0.08 -16.10
N THR A 102 28.08 0.68 -16.74
CA THR A 102 26.89 1.23 -16.08
C THR A 102 25.95 0.15 -15.55
N ASP A 103 25.87 -1.01 -16.20
CA ASP A 103 25.08 -2.14 -15.74
C ASP A 103 25.64 -2.76 -14.46
N LEU A 104 26.99 -2.83 -14.37
CA LEU A 104 27.66 -3.26 -13.14
C LEU A 104 27.43 -2.24 -12.01
N ALA A 105 27.52 -0.94 -12.29
CA ALA A 105 27.25 0.11 -11.32
C ALA A 105 25.78 0.02 -10.83
N TYR A 106 24.82 -0.12 -11.75
CA TYR A 106 23.43 -0.31 -11.39
C TYR A 106 23.20 -1.53 -10.49
N SER A 107 23.79 -2.69 -10.87
CA SER A 107 23.66 -3.93 -10.12
C SER A 107 24.32 -3.85 -8.73
N LEU A 108 25.44 -3.12 -8.60
CA LEU A 108 26.05 -2.82 -7.31
C LEU A 108 25.13 -1.95 -6.45
N GLY A 109 24.48 -0.93 -7.04
CA GLY A 109 23.47 -0.12 -6.37
C GLY A 109 22.34 -0.96 -5.80
N VAL A 110 21.81 -1.90 -6.58
CA VAL A 110 20.75 -2.84 -6.15
C VAL A 110 21.21 -3.70 -4.95
N VAL A 111 22.42 -4.23 -4.99
CA VAL A 111 22.95 -5.05 -3.88
C VAL A 111 23.15 -4.20 -2.62
N TYR A 112 23.72 -2.99 -2.75
CA TYR A 112 23.92 -2.11 -1.59
C TYR A 112 22.58 -1.68 -0.98
N SER A 113 21.58 -1.38 -1.82
CA SER A 113 20.20 -1.08 -1.40
C SER A 113 19.59 -2.24 -0.60
N ALA A 114 19.74 -3.48 -1.11
CA ALA A 114 19.25 -4.70 -0.43
C ALA A 114 20.00 -5.03 0.88
N MET A 115 21.21 -4.50 1.05
CA MET A 115 22.02 -4.62 2.27
C MET A 115 21.80 -3.48 3.27
N ASP A 116 20.82 -2.61 3.02
CA ASP A 116 20.54 -1.40 3.81
C ASP A 116 21.74 -0.47 3.93
N ARG A 117 22.43 -0.25 2.80
CA ARG A 117 23.61 0.62 2.65
C ARG A 117 23.30 1.75 1.68
N PRO A 118 22.45 2.72 2.07
CA PRO A 118 21.90 3.70 1.14
C PRO A 118 22.98 4.65 0.56
N ASP A 119 24.03 5.00 1.29
CA ASP A 119 25.06 5.91 0.77
C ASP A 119 25.83 5.30 -0.38
N GLU A 120 26.22 4.04 -0.26
CA GLU A 120 26.92 3.32 -1.34
C GLU A 120 25.98 3.00 -2.50
N ALA A 121 24.72 2.70 -2.21
CA ALA A 121 23.70 2.50 -3.25
C ALA A 121 23.53 3.76 -4.10
N ILE A 122 23.37 4.93 -3.48
CA ILE A 122 23.27 6.23 -4.17
C ILE A 122 24.48 6.49 -5.05
N GLU A 123 25.72 6.27 -4.53
CA GLU A 123 26.93 6.48 -5.31
C GLU A 123 26.95 5.62 -6.58
N GLN A 124 26.58 4.35 -6.46
CA GLN A 124 26.58 3.42 -7.58
C GLN A 124 25.45 3.70 -8.58
N TYR A 125 24.26 4.03 -8.12
CA TYR A 125 23.14 4.45 -8.98
C TYR A 125 23.48 5.72 -9.76
N LEU A 126 24.09 6.72 -9.12
CA LEU A 126 24.51 7.94 -9.82
C LEU A 126 25.64 7.65 -10.83
N ALA A 127 26.55 6.72 -10.56
CA ALA A 127 27.54 6.27 -11.53
C ALA A 127 26.87 5.58 -12.74
N ALA A 128 25.83 4.78 -12.52
CA ALA A 128 25.07 4.13 -13.58
C ALA A 128 24.32 5.11 -14.49
N SER A 129 23.97 6.30 -14.03
CA SER A 129 23.25 7.31 -14.84
C SER A 129 24.13 8.04 -15.86
N ALA A 130 25.45 7.79 -15.86
CA ALA A 130 26.43 8.62 -16.59
C ALA A 130 26.32 8.53 -18.11
N ASP A 131 25.84 7.42 -18.68
CA ASP A 131 25.65 7.23 -20.11
C ASP A 131 24.28 7.66 -20.66
N GLY A 132 23.37 8.07 -19.77
CA GLY A 132 22.02 8.49 -20.12
C GLY A 132 21.00 7.36 -20.25
N TRP A 133 21.38 6.11 -19.96
CA TRP A 133 20.48 4.98 -20.03
C TRP A 133 19.59 4.88 -18.78
N GLN A 134 18.31 4.71 -18.99
CA GLN A 134 17.28 4.57 -17.92
C GLN A 134 17.39 5.60 -16.77
N VAL A 135 17.79 6.82 -17.06
CA VAL A 135 18.06 7.87 -16.05
C VAL A 135 16.84 8.10 -15.12
N GLY A 136 15.63 8.07 -15.69
CA GLY A 136 14.41 8.21 -14.91
C GLY A 136 14.27 7.14 -13.83
N ARG A 137 14.46 5.87 -14.19
CA ARG A 137 14.42 4.74 -13.24
C ARG A 137 15.54 4.83 -12.19
N ILE A 138 16.76 5.19 -12.63
CA ILE A 138 17.90 5.35 -11.73
C ILE A 138 17.63 6.45 -10.70
N TYR A 139 17.08 7.59 -11.11
CA TYR A 139 16.73 8.67 -10.19
C TYR A 139 15.58 8.29 -9.25
N GLY A 140 14.63 7.47 -9.70
CA GLY A 140 13.63 6.86 -8.83
C GLY A 140 14.29 6.04 -7.71
N ASN A 141 15.22 5.14 -8.06
CA ASN A 141 15.95 4.33 -7.08
C ASN A 141 16.80 5.20 -6.12
N VAL A 142 17.44 6.25 -6.62
CA VAL A 142 18.17 7.20 -5.76
C VAL A 142 17.23 7.90 -4.78
N ALA A 143 16.04 8.28 -5.22
CA ALA A 143 15.03 8.89 -4.35
C ALA A 143 14.58 7.92 -3.25
N GLU A 144 14.37 6.65 -3.57
CA GLU A 144 14.04 5.60 -2.58
C GLU A 144 15.11 5.47 -1.50
N GLU A 145 16.40 5.54 -1.88
CA GLU A 145 17.48 5.50 -0.89
C GLU A 145 17.46 6.74 0.04
N TYR A 146 17.09 7.92 -0.49
CA TYR A 146 16.89 9.10 0.36
C TYR A 146 15.66 8.97 1.26
N VAL A 147 14.60 8.29 0.82
CA VAL A 147 13.44 7.95 1.68
C VAL A 147 13.87 7.05 2.83
N LYS A 148 14.70 6.01 2.60
CA LYS A 148 15.27 5.15 3.66
C LYS A 148 16.07 5.97 4.68
N LYS A 149 16.79 7.00 4.22
CA LYS A 149 17.52 7.94 5.07
C LYS A 149 16.63 8.97 5.76
N GLN A 150 15.32 8.97 5.51
CA GLN A 150 14.35 9.97 5.96
C GLN A 150 14.65 11.40 5.45
N ASP A 151 15.47 11.53 4.41
CA ASP A 151 15.72 12.80 3.72
C ASP A 151 14.70 12.98 2.57
N TYR A 152 13.46 13.19 2.97
CA TYR A 152 12.34 13.29 2.03
C TYR A 152 12.44 14.52 1.11
N GLU A 153 13.05 15.63 1.57
CA GLU A 153 13.24 16.82 0.73
C GLU A 153 14.14 16.52 -0.47
N THR A 154 15.21 15.78 -0.26
CA THR A 154 16.11 15.35 -1.33
C THR A 154 15.47 14.28 -2.19
N ALA A 155 14.72 13.33 -1.59
CA ALA A 155 13.96 12.31 -2.31
C ALA A 155 12.98 12.93 -3.31
N ILE A 156 12.19 13.93 -2.90
CA ILE A 156 11.25 14.65 -3.77
C ILE A 156 11.96 15.25 -4.99
N LYS A 157 13.13 15.88 -4.79
CA LYS A 157 13.90 16.47 -5.90
C LYS A 157 14.34 15.41 -6.92
N TYR A 158 14.75 14.22 -6.46
CA TYR A 158 15.14 13.13 -7.35
C TYR A 158 13.92 12.51 -8.04
N TYR A 159 12.79 12.33 -7.36
CA TYR A 159 11.55 11.91 -8.01
C TYR A 159 11.11 12.92 -9.07
N GLU A 160 11.11 14.22 -8.78
CA GLU A 160 10.77 15.26 -9.75
C GLU A 160 11.71 15.22 -10.96
N SER A 161 12.99 14.98 -10.74
CA SER A 161 13.96 14.80 -11.82
C SER A 161 13.69 13.52 -12.61
N ALA A 162 13.31 12.42 -11.97
CA ALA A 162 12.94 11.18 -12.64
C ALA A 162 11.77 11.37 -13.61
N LEU A 163 10.76 12.18 -13.22
CA LEU A 163 9.59 12.48 -14.05
C LEU A 163 9.89 13.36 -15.29
N ASP A 164 11.11 13.87 -15.44
CA ASP A 164 11.54 14.61 -16.65
C ASP A 164 12.07 13.68 -17.75
N TYR A 165 12.34 12.42 -17.43
CA TYR A 165 12.84 11.42 -18.37
C TYR A 165 11.73 10.44 -18.78
N ASP A 166 11.83 9.90 -19.97
CA ASP A 166 10.98 8.79 -20.40
C ASP A 166 11.40 7.49 -19.69
N GLY A 167 10.45 6.57 -19.53
CA GLY A 167 10.72 5.24 -18.95
C GLY A 167 10.66 5.18 -17.42
N HIS A 168 10.03 6.16 -16.76
CA HIS A 168 9.64 6.02 -15.36
C HIS A 168 8.52 5.00 -15.25
N ASP A 169 8.60 4.21 -14.20
CA ASP A 169 7.61 3.21 -13.87
C ASP A 169 6.51 3.77 -12.95
N TYR A 170 5.43 3.01 -12.79
CA TYR A 170 4.36 3.31 -11.85
C TYR A 170 4.87 3.50 -10.41
N ILE A 171 5.87 2.70 -10.01
CA ILE A 171 6.44 2.73 -8.66
C ILE A 171 7.02 4.12 -8.35
N THR A 172 7.76 4.69 -9.30
CA THR A 172 8.33 6.05 -9.16
C THR A 172 7.25 7.10 -8.93
N LEU A 173 6.15 7.05 -9.69
CA LEU A 173 5.02 7.99 -9.53
C LEU A 173 4.33 7.82 -8.17
N TYR A 174 4.06 6.58 -7.79
CA TYR A 174 3.41 6.26 -6.52
C TYR A 174 4.26 6.67 -5.31
N ASN A 175 5.55 6.32 -5.31
CA ASN A 175 6.47 6.68 -4.23
C ASN A 175 6.67 8.20 -4.12
N TYR A 176 6.59 8.93 -5.25
CA TYR A 176 6.58 10.38 -5.24
C TYR A 176 5.37 10.93 -4.49
N VAL A 177 4.16 10.40 -4.76
CA VAL A 177 2.93 10.79 -4.06
C VAL A 177 3.04 10.50 -2.57
N ASP A 178 3.38 9.26 -2.17
CA ASP A 178 3.56 8.87 -0.77
C ASP A 178 4.57 9.79 -0.03
N THR A 179 5.67 10.14 -0.71
CA THR A 179 6.67 11.04 -0.14
C THR A 179 6.12 12.47 0.02
N CYS A 180 5.31 12.95 -0.92
CA CYS A 180 4.66 14.26 -0.82
C CYS A 180 3.65 14.31 0.33
N GLU A 181 2.89 13.24 0.55
CA GLU A 181 1.94 13.09 1.65
C GLU A 181 2.69 13.16 2.99
N ARG A 182 3.74 12.34 3.16
CA ARG A 182 4.58 12.32 4.37
C ARG A 182 5.18 13.68 4.70
N GLN A 183 5.57 14.45 3.68
CA GLN A 183 6.13 15.79 3.83
C GLN A 183 5.07 16.90 3.86
N ARG A 184 3.78 16.55 3.76
CA ARG A 184 2.68 17.52 3.70
C ARG A 184 2.89 18.57 2.60
N CYS A 185 3.48 18.18 1.47
CA CYS A 185 3.78 19.07 0.34
C CYS A 185 2.95 18.76 -0.91
N CYS A 186 1.78 18.14 -0.77
CA CYS A 186 0.90 17.73 -1.88
C CYS A 186 0.54 18.87 -2.84
N GLY A 187 0.53 20.13 -2.38
CA GLY A 187 0.39 21.29 -3.25
C GLY A 187 1.52 21.47 -4.26
N GLN A 188 2.75 21.05 -3.96
CA GLN A 188 3.87 20.98 -4.91
C GLN A 188 3.69 19.77 -5.83
N GLY A 189 3.40 18.60 -5.25
CA GLY A 189 3.13 17.37 -5.97
C GLY A 189 2.04 17.53 -7.03
N ARG A 190 0.93 18.21 -6.68
CA ARG A 190 -0.13 18.54 -7.63
C ARG A 190 0.39 19.25 -8.88
N LYS A 191 1.11 20.35 -8.71
CA LYS A 191 1.63 21.13 -9.85
C LYS A 191 2.51 20.27 -10.75
N ARG A 192 3.35 19.44 -10.13
CA ARG A 192 4.27 18.56 -10.86
C ARG A 192 3.52 17.49 -11.64
N LEU A 193 2.54 16.84 -11.05
CA LEU A 193 1.73 15.82 -11.72
C LEU A 193 0.79 16.41 -12.77
N GLU A 194 0.21 17.60 -12.54
CA GLU A 194 -0.55 18.31 -13.58
C GLU A 194 0.31 18.59 -14.83
N ASP A 195 1.56 18.99 -14.66
CA ASP A 195 2.48 19.21 -15.78
C ASP A 195 2.93 17.89 -16.41
N TYR A 196 3.05 16.82 -15.61
CA TYR A 196 3.35 15.50 -16.09
C TYR A 196 2.23 14.95 -16.99
N VAL A 197 0.96 14.98 -16.55
CA VAL A 197 -0.17 14.47 -17.36
C VAL A 197 -0.44 15.35 -18.60
N LYS A 198 -0.10 16.64 -18.59
CA LYS A 198 -0.13 17.47 -19.80
C LYS A 198 0.86 16.99 -20.88
N ARG A 199 2.06 16.54 -20.46
CA ARG A 199 3.07 15.98 -21.37
C ARG A 199 2.73 14.52 -21.75
N ASN A 200 2.14 13.77 -20.85
CA ASN A 200 1.81 12.35 -20.98
C ASN A 200 0.29 12.11 -20.80
N PRO A 201 -0.57 12.59 -21.71
CA PRO A 201 -2.03 12.57 -21.49
C PRO A 201 -2.64 11.17 -21.50
N TYR A 202 -1.91 10.17 -22.00
CA TYR A 202 -2.32 8.77 -22.01
C TYR A 202 -1.65 7.94 -20.91
N SER A 203 -0.99 8.55 -19.94
CA SER A 203 -0.47 7.85 -18.76
C SER A 203 -1.59 7.59 -17.76
N ARG A 204 -2.08 6.34 -17.71
CA ARG A 204 -3.05 5.89 -16.69
C ARG A 204 -2.54 6.20 -15.28
N ASP A 205 -1.27 5.85 -15.02
CA ASP A 205 -0.63 6.00 -13.72
C ASP A 205 -0.46 7.47 -13.32
N GLY A 206 -0.15 8.34 -14.28
CA GLY A 206 -0.07 9.78 -14.03
C GLY A 206 -1.40 10.37 -13.58
N TRP A 207 -2.50 10.01 -14.24
CA TRP A 207 -3.84 10.44 -13.85
C TRP A 207 -4.28 9.84 -12.52
N PHE A 208 -3.96 8.56 -12.28
CA PHE A 208 -4.25 7.90 -11.01
C PHE A 208 -3.53 8.60 -9.84
N CYS A 209 -2.22 8.81 -9.95
CA CYS A 209 -1.42 9.49 -8.93
C CYS A 209 -1.86 10.95 -8.71
N LEU A 210 -2.28 11.66 -9.77
CA LEU A 210 -2.85 12.99 -9.63
C LEU A 210 -4.18 12.96 -8.86
N GLY A 211 -5.00 11.92 -9.08
CA GLY A 211 -6.22 11.68 -8.32
C GLY A 211 -5.96 11.49 -6.82
N LEU A 212 -4.93 10.72 -6.45
CA LEU A 212 -4.53 10.52 -5.05
C LEU A 212 -4.15 11.85 -4.39
N ILE A 213 -3.31 12.66 -5.05
CA ILE A 213 -2.93 14.00 -4.56
C ILE A 213 -4.15 14.91 -4.36
N TYR A 214 -5.13 14.85 -5.26
CA TYR A 214 -6.36 15.64 -5.11
C TYR A 214 -7.21 15.17 -3.92
N ILE A 215 -7.24 13.85 -3.62
CA ILE A 215 -7.89 13.31 -2.40
C ILE A 215 -7.23 13.90 -1.16
N ASP A 216 -5.90 13.86 -1.07
CA ASP A 216 -5.15 14.37 0.09
C ASP A 216 -5.34 15.88 0.29
N LEU A 217 -5.48 16.65 -0.80
CA LEU A 217 -5.78 18.07 -0.76
C LEU A 217 -7.26 18.39 -0.47
N GLY A 218 -8.13 17.39 -0.38
CA GLY A 218 -9.58 17.59 -0.23
C GLY A 218 -10.28 18.09 -1.50
N GLU A 219 -9.60 18.10 -2.65
CA GLU A 219 -10.13 18.55 -3.94
C GLU A 219 -10.89 17.40 -4.64
N ILE A 220 -11.92 16.85 -3.97
CA ILE A 220 -12.56 15.58 -4.33
C ILE A 220 -13.15 15.57 -5.75
N ALA A 221 -13.72 16.70 -6.22
CA ALA A 221 -14.26 16.79 -7.58
C ALA A 221 -13.15 16.61 -8.65
N MET A 222 -11.97 17.18 -8.40
CA MET A 222 -10.81 17.03 -9.31
C MET A 222 -10.23 15.61 -9.27
N ALA A 223 -10.28 14.96 -8.10
CA ALA A 223 -9.88 13.56 -7.95
C ALA A 223 -10.78 12.64 -8.79
N ILE A 224 -12.09 12.85 -8.74
CA ILE A 224 -13.06 12.10 -9.56
C ILE A 224 -12.71 12.23 -11.04
N ASP A 225 -12.53 13.46 -11.54
CA ASP A 225 -12.19 13.69 -12.93
C ASP A 225 -10.88 12.96 -13.32
N ALA A 226 -9.85 13.03 -12.46
CA ALA A 226 -8.57 12.39 -12.72
C ALA A 226 -8.69 10.84 -12.76
N PHE A 227 -9.43 10.23 -11.82
CA PHE A 227 -9.67 8.78 -11.84
C PHE A 227 -10.54 8.35 -13.03
N GLU A 228 -11.52 9.15 -13.45
CA GLU A 228 -12.30 8.88 -14.65
C GLU A 228 -11.43 8.92 -15.91
N TYR A 229 -10.45 9.86 -16.01
CA TYR A 229 -9.46 9.85 -17.09
C TYR A 229 -8.59 8.59 -17.05
N ALA A 230 -8.12 8.18 -15.87
CA ALA A 230 -7.35 6.96 -15.72
C ALA A 230 -8.14 5.72 -16.20
N LEU A 231 -9.42 5.59 -15.82
CA LEU A 231 -10.31 4.51 -16.28
C LEU A 231 -10.67 4.60 -17.76
N ALA A 232 -10.70 5.80 -18.36
CA ALA A 232 -10.92 5.95 -19.79
C ALA A 232 -9.73 5.39 -20.61
N ILE A 233 -8.52 5.44 -20.03
CA ILE A 233 -7.30 4.89 -20.64
C ILE A 233 -7.24 3.37 -20.42
N ASP A 234 -7.43 2.93 -19.17
CA ASP A 234 -7.38 1.51 -18.80
C ASP A 234 -8.55 1.14 -17.88
N LYS A 235 -9.49 0.37 -18.42
CA LYS A 235 -10.68 -0.14 -17.70
C LYS A 235 -10.40 -1.39 -16.86
N SER A 236 -9.19 -1.94 -16.90
CA SER A 236 -8.84 -3.15 -16.15
C SER A 236 -8.33 -2.85 -14.75
N SER A 237 -8.02 -1.60 -14.41
CA SER A 237 -7.46 -1.21 -13.12
C SER A 237 -8.48 -1.27 -11.98
N SER A 238 -8.43 -2.35 -11.18
CA SER A 238 -9.26 -2.51 -9.97
C SER A 238 -8.97 -1.44 -8.91
N GLU A 239 -7.73 -0.95 -8.85
CA GLU A 239 -7.29 0.10 -7.94
C GLU A 239 -8.00 1.41 -8.25
N THR A 240 -8.02 1.81 -9.53
CA THR A 240 -8.67 3.06 -9.95
C THR A 240 -10.18 3.03 -9.68
N TYR A 241 -10.85 1.89 -9.90
CA TYR A 241 -12.27 1.75 -9.51
C TYR A 241 -12.48 1.92 -8.01
N THR A 242 -11.57 1.39 -7.20
CA THR A 242 -11.64 1.48 -5.74
C THR A 242 -11.48 2.92 -5.27
N GLU A 243 -10.47 3.64 -5.77
CA GLU A 243 -10.21 5.03 -5.42
C GLU A 243 -11.30 5.99 -5.94
N LEU A 244 -11.82 5.77 -7.15
CA LEU A 244 -12.95 6.53 -7.66
C LEU A 244 -14.21 6.32 -6.80
N ALA A 245 -14.47 5.09 -6.37
CA ALA A 245 -15.60 4.82 -5.47
C ALA A 245 -15.40 5.48 -4.10
N TYR A 246 -14.17 5.49 -3.57
CA TYR A 246 -13.84 6.20 -2.35
C TYR A 246 -14.04 7.72 -2.49
N ALA A 247 -13.64 8.31 -3.61
CA ALA A 247 -13.88 9.72 -3.90
C ALA A 247 -15.38 10.05 -3.91
N TYR A 248 -16.22 9.19 -4.51
CA TYR A 248 -17.68 9.35 -4.44
C TYR A 248 -18.24 9.17 -3.03
N GLU A 249 -17.66 8.27 -2.23
CA GLU A 249 -18.03 8.08 -0.81
C GLU A 249 -17.73 9.35 0.00
N LEU A 250 -16.57 9.99 -0.20
CA LEU A 250 -16.21 11.26 0.43
C LEU A 250 -17.18 12.40 0.06
N MET A 251 -17.74 12.37 -1.15
CA MET A 251 -18.81 13.30 -1.56
C MET A 251 -20.20 12.93 -0.97
N GLY A 252 -20.32 11.82 -0.26
CA GLY A 252 -21.60 11.29 0.23
C GLY A 252 -22.47 10.65 -0.85
N ASP A 253 -21.94 10.44 -2.06
CA ASP A 253 -22.69 9.81 -3.17
C ASP A 253 -22.50 8.29 -3.20
N ILE A 254 -23.14 7.63 -2.23
CA ILE A 254 -23.07 6.16 -2.09
C ILE A 254 -23.62 5.43 -3.34
N GLY A 255 -24.55 6.07 -4.05
CA GLY A 255 -25.12 5.51 -5.28
C GLY A 255 -24.07 5.40 -6.38
N ARG A 256 -23.31 6.46 -6.66
CA ARG A 256 -22.22 6.44 -7.63
C ARG A 256 -21.06 5.56 -7.15
N ALA A 257 -20.68 5.63 -5.88
CA ALA A 257 -19.66 4.76 -5.31
C ALA A 257 -19.96 3.27 -5.54
N SER A 258 -21.17 2.82 -5.19
CA SER A 258 -21.57 1.43 -5.39
C SER A 258 -21.65 1.04 -6.88
N SER A 259 -22.17 1.94 -7.75
CA SER A 259 -22.22 1.66 -9.19
C SER A 259 -20.85 1.54 -9.84
N THR A 260 -19.88 2.35 -9.40
CA THR A 260 -18.48 2.29 -9.85
C THR A 260 -17.85 0.93 -9.50
N LEU A 261 -18.01 0.48 -8.26
CA LEU A 261 -17.51 -0.85 -7.84
C LEU A 261 -18.23 -2.00 -8.59
N LEU A 262 -19.51 -1.84 -8.93
CA LEU A 262 -20.23 -2.84 -9.71
C LEU A 262 -19.79 -2.88 -11.18
N GLN A 263 -19.31 -1.78 -11.76
CA GLN A 263 -18.66 -1.81 -13.08
C GLN A 263 -17.37 -2.64 -13.06
N MET A 264 -16.58 -2.55 -11.98
CA MET A 264 -15.41 -3.42 -11.80
C MET A 264 -15.80 -4.92 -11.84
N ALA A 265 -17.00 -5.29 -11.34
CA ALA A 265 -17.50 -6.66 -11.35
C ALA A 265 -17.85 -7.20 -12.75
N GLU A 266 -17.90 -6.37 -13.79
CA GLU A 266 -18.05 -6.83 -15.19
C GLU A 266 -16.82 -7.64 -15.62
N ASN A 267 -15.63 -7.33 -15.10
CA ASN A 267 -14.46 -8.19 -15.22
C ASN A 267 -14.59 -9.36 -14.23
N THR A 268 -14.62 -10.59 -14.77
CA THR A 268 -14.80 -11.82 -13.96
C THR A 268 -13.69 -12.05 -12.94
N ILE A 269 -12.47 -11.56 -13.22
CA ILE A 269 -11.30 -11.69 -12.31
C ILE A 269 -11.54 -10.89 -11.04
N PHE A 270 -12.11 -9.68 -11.15
CA PHE A 270 -12.32 -8.78 -10.02
C PHE A 270 -13.70 -8.88 -9.38
N ARG A 271 -14.55 -9.80 -9.84
CA ARG A 271 -15.96 -9.85 -9.40
C ARG A 271 -16.12 -10.09 -7.90
N ALA A 272 -15.37 -11.03 -7.33
CA ALA A 272 -15.39 -11.28 -5.89
C ALA A 272 -14.92 -10.05 -5.11
N LEU A 273 -13.82 -9.43 -5.53
CA LEU A 273 -13.27 -8.22 -4.93
C LEU A 273 -14.29 -7.06 -5.01
N ALA A 274 -14.91 -6.85 -6.17
CA ALA A 274 -15.93 -5.82 -6.36
C ALA A 274 -17.09 -5.99 -5.39
N PHE A 275 -17.66 -7.20 -5.30
CA PHE A 275 -18.74 -7.46 -4.35
C PHE A 275 -18.31 -7.26 -2.91
N ARG A 276 -17.11 -7.67 -2.54
CA ARG A 276 -16.55 -7.40 -1.20
C ARG A 276 -16.46 -5.91 -0.92
N ARG A 277 -15.92 -5.10 -1.84
CA ARG A 277 -15.81 -3.64 -1.70
C ARG A 277 -17.19 -2.96 -1.58
N VAL A 278 -18.18 -3.41 -2.37
CA VAL A 278 -19.57 -2.92 -2.22
C VAL A 278 -20.14 -3.31 -0.85
N GLY A 279 -19.86 -4.52 -0.37
CA GLY A 279 -20.25 -4.96 0.98
C GLY A 279 -19.64 -4.06 2.06
N GLN A 280 -18.35 -3.76 1.97
CA GLN A 280 -17.65 -2.86 2.89
C GLN A 280 -18.24 -1.44 2.86
N LEU A 281 -18.51 -0.89 1.67
CA LEU A 281 -19.15 0.40 1.50
C LEU A 281 -20.49 0.47 2.24
N TYR A 282 -21.37 -0.51 2.01
CA TYR A 282 -22.68 -0.53 2.69
C TYR A 282 -22.55 -0.77 4.19
N LEU A 283 -21.55 -1.51 4.65
CA LEU A 283 -21.30 -1.72 6.08
C LEU A 283 -20.91 -0.40 6.76
N ARG A 284 -19.98 0.37 6.17
CA ARG A 284 -19.62 1.72 6.67
C ARG A 284 -20.80 2.68 6.69
N CYS A 285 -21.70 2.58 5.72
CA CYS A 285 -22.93 3.38 5.67
C CYS A 285 -24.04 2.88 6.62
N GLY A 286 -23.78 1.84 7.44
CA GLY A 286 -24.77 1.27 8.36
C GLY A 286 -25.86 0.43 7.69
N ASN A 287 -25.79 0.19 6.38
CA ASN A 287 -26.76 -0.64 5.66
C ASN A 287 -26.38 -2.13 5.70
N CYS A 288 -26.49 -2.72 6.88
CA CYS A 288 -26.06 -4.09 7.14
C CYS A 288 -26.78 -5.15 6.26
N ASN A 289 -28.04 -4.88 5.88
CA ASN A 289 -28.78 -5.79 4.99
C ASN A 289 -28.18 -5.81 3.58
N ALA A 290 -27.87 -4.67 3.00
CA ALA A 290 -27.19 -4.62 1.71
C ALA A 290 -25.78 -5.20 1.80
N ALA A 291 -25.03 -4.86 2.85
CA ALA A 291 -23.69 -5.40 3.11
C ALA A 291 -23.68 -6.94 3.12
N SER A 292 -24.57 -7.56 3.88
CA SER A 292 -24.66 -9.03 3.97
C SER A 292 -24.96 -9.71 2.63
N ILE A 293 -25.78 -9.07 1.77
CA ILE A 293 -26.09 -9.57 0.43
C ILE A 293 -24.82 -9.56 -0.44
N TYR A 294 -24.06 -8.46 -0.41
CA TYR A 294 -22.88 -8.34 -1.26
C TYR A 294 -21.70 -9.20 -0.78
N PHE A 295 -21.48 -9.32 0.53
CA PHE A 295 -20.52 -10.29 1.05
C PHE A 295 -20.91 -11.73 0.70
N SER A 296 -22.20 -12.06 0.74
CA SER A 296 -22.67 -13.39 0.30
C SER A 296 -22.43 -13.61 -1.21
N LYS A 297 -22.57 -12.57 -2.05
CA LYS A 297 -22.21 -12.65 -3.47
C LYS A 297 -20.71 -12.84 -3.67
N ALA A 298 -19.86 -12.15 -2.91
CA ALA A 298 -18.41 -12.33 -2.96
C ALA A 298 -18.03 -13.79 -2.60
N LEU A 299 -18.64 -14.34 -1.55
CA LEU A 299 -18.44 -15.72 -1.14
C LEU A 299 -18.99 -16.76 -2.13
N ALA A 300 -19.97 -16.39 -2.96
CA ALA A 300 -20.45 -17.26 -4.03
C ALA A 300 -19.43 -17.35 -5.18
N GLU A 301 -18.67 -16.30 -5.45
CA GLU A 301 -17.56 -16.30 -6.41
C GLU A 301 -16.29 -16.94 -5.84
N GLN A 302 -15.97 -16.64 -4.57
CA GLN A 302 -14.79 -17.15 -3.85
C GLN A 302 -15.17 -17.62 -2.44
N ALA A 303 -15.43 -18.91 -2.30
CA ALA A 303 -16.02 -19.50 -1.09
C ALA A 303 -15.13 -19.43 0.17
N GLU A 304 -13.81 -19.21 0.00
CA GLU A 304 -12.82 -19.14 1.07
C GLU A 304 -12.26 -17.70 1.26
N ASP A 305 -12.96 -16.68 0.74
CA ASP A 305 -12.58 -15.29 0.96
C ASP A 305 -12.84 -14.89 2.42
N VAL A 306 -11.79 -14.94 3.21
CA VAL A 306 -11.81 -14.75 4.67
C VAL A 306 -12.29 -13.33 5.02
N SER A 307 -11.85 -12.30 4.28
CA SER A 307 -12.27 -10.92 4.48
C SER A 307 -13.78 -10.72 4.23
N SER A 308 -14.32 -11.40 3.21
CA SER A 308 -15.79 -11.37 2.98
C SER A 308 -16.57 -12.10 4.06
N MET A 309 -16.01 -13.18 4.64
CA MET A 309 -16.63 -13.84 5.81
C MET A 309 -16.63 -12.93 7.04
N ALA A 310 -15.51 -12.22 7.29
CA ALA A 310 -15.40 -11.27 8.39
C ALA A 310 -16.43 -10.13 8.25
N GLY A 311 -16.52 -9.51 7.07
CA GLY A 311 -17.52 -8.46 6.80
C GLY A 311 -18.97 -8.96 6.89
N LEU A 312 -19.23 -10.21 6.50
CA LEU A 312 -20.54 -10.84 6.67
C LEU A 312 -20.86 -11.05 8.17
N ALA A 313 -19.86 -11.47 8.96
CA ALA A 313 -20.01 -11.64 10.39
C ALA A 313 -20.30 -10.30 11.10
N GLU A 314 -19.58 -9.23 10.73
CA GLU A 314 -19.89 -7.88 11.22
C GLU A 314 -21.30 -7.41 10.82
N SER A 315 -21.72 -7.71 9.59
CA SER A 315 -23.08 -7.40 9.13
C SER A 315 -24.13 -8.09 10.02
N TYR A 316 -23.96 -9.37 10.36
CA TYR A 316 -24.83 -10.09 11.28
C TYR A 316 -24.79 -9.54 12.70
N LEU A 317 -23.61 -9.14 13.18
CA LEU A 317 -23.46 -8.49 14.48
C LEU A 317 -24.30 -7.20 14.55
N MET A 318 -24.18 -6.34 13.55
CA MET A 318 -24.92 -5.07 13.48
C MET A 318 -26.44 -5.29 13.31
N MET A 319 -26.87 -6.41 12.70
CA MET A 319 -28.28 -6.81 12.64
C MET A 319 -28.77 -7.43 13.96
N GLY A 320 -27.90 -7.63 14.94
CA GLY A 320 -28.23 -8.21 16.24
C GLY A 320 -28.23 -9.75 16.25
N ASP A 321 -27.89 -10.41 15.17
CA ASP A 321 -27.78 -11.89 15.12
C ASP A 321 -26.40 -12.37 15.58
N MET A 322 -26.20 -12.34 16.89
CA MET A 322 -24.96 -12.76 17.54
C MET A 322 -24.58 -14.21 17.19
N SER A 323 -25.57 -15.08 16.95
CA SER A 323 -25.32 -16.51 16.66
C SER A 323 -24.70 -16.69 15.29
N LEU A 324 -25.27 -16.05 14.26
CA LEU A 324 -24.72 -16.06 12.90
C LEU A 324 -23.39 -15.33 12.84
N ALA A 325 -23.26 -14.17 13.51
CA ALA A 325 -22.01 -13.42 13.56
C ALA A 325 -20.86 -14.30 14.06
N LEU A 326 -21.03 -14.91 15.24
CA LEU A 326 -19.99 -15.75 15.85
C LEU A 326 -19.68 -17.03 15.03
N SER A 327 -20.70 -17.67 14.46
CA SER A 327 -20.48 -18.88 13.65
C SER A 327 -19.73 -18.58 12.35
N THR A 328 -20.05 -17.44 11.71
CA THR A 328 -19.39 -17.01 10.46
C THR A 328 -17.95 -16.57 10.72
N ALA A 329 -17.72 -15.77 11.78
CA ALA A 329 -16.37 -15.34 12.16
C ALA A 329 -15.46 -16.52 12.54
N ARG A 330 -15.96 -17.52 13.28
CA ARG A 330 -15.20 -18.74 13.60
C ARG A 330 -14.87 -19.58 12.37
N LYS A 331 -15.73 -19.60 11.37
CA LYS A 331 -15.41 -20.25 10.10
C LYS A 331 -14.25 -19.53 9.40
N ALA A 332 -14.27 -18.20 9.36
CA ALA A 332 -13.18 -17.40 8.83
C ALA A 332 -11.87 -17.65 9.62
N GLU A 333 -11.92 -17.60 10.95
CA GLU A 333 -10.80 -17.87 11.86
C GLU A 333 -10.17 -19.26 11.63
N SER A 334 -10.99 -20.28 11.33
CA SER A 334 -10.48 -21.63 11.04
C SER A 334 -9.73 -21.75 9.72
N ILE A 335 -9.88 -20.79 8.78
CA ILE A 335 -9.18 -20.73 7.50
C ILE A 335 -7.91 -19.92 7.65
N ASP A 336 -8.04 -18.70 8.19
CA ASP A 336 -6.92 -17.79 8.47
C ASP A 336 -7.24 -16.93 9.70
N GLY A 337 -6.78 -17.39 10.85
CA GLY A 337 -6.99 -16.71 12.12
C GLY A 337 -6.12 -15.48 12.35
N ALA A 338 -5.04 -15.30 11.55
CA ALA A 338 -4.17 -14.13 11.62
C ALA A 338 -4.62 -12.99 10.72
N ASN A 339 -5.65 -13.19 9.90
CA ASN A 339 -6.18 -12.15 9.01
C ASN A 339 -6.77 -10.99 9.82
N VAL A 340 -6.37 -9.75 9.49
CA VAL A 340 -6.75 -8.54 10.24
C VAL A 340 -8.26 -8.28 10.27
N ASP A 341 -8.98 -8.56 9.19
CA ASP A 341 -10.44 -8.42 9.16
C ASP A 341 -11.12 -9.41 10.10
N VAL A 342 -10.57 -10.64 10.21
CA VAL A 342 -11.08 -11.67 11.13
C VAL A 342 -10.83 -11.28 12.56
N LEU A 343 -9.60 -10.84 12.89
CA LEU A 343 -9.24 -10.39 14.23
C LEU A 343 -10.15 -9.22 14.67
N SER A 344 -10.35 -8.22 13.79
CA SER A 344 -11.27 -7.10 14.04
C SER A 344 -12.71 -7.57 14.28
N ALA A 345 -13.25 -8.44 13.42
CA ALA A 345 -14.60 -8.96 13.55
C ALA A 345 -14.78 -9.77 14.85
N MET A 346 -13.80 -10.63 15.21
CA MET A 346 -13.84 -11.40 16.45
C MET A 346 -13.77 -10.51 17.68
N ALA A 347 -12.90 -9.48 17.67
CA ALA A 347 -12.82 -8.49 18.74
C ALA A 347 -14.17 -7.80 18.97
N LYS A 348 -14.79 -7.27 17.91
CA LYS A 348 -16.12 -6.61 17.97
C LYS A 348 -17.21 -7.55 18.46
N ILE A 349 -17.22 -8.81 18.02
CA ILE A 349 -18.22 -9.79 18.43
C ILE A 349 -18.08 -10.15 19.92
N TYR A 350 -16.85 -10.35 20.41
CA TYR A 350 -16.63 -10.66 21.84
C TYR A 350 -16.89 -9.44 22.73
N ASP A 351 -16.58 -8.24 22.26
CA ASP A 351 -16.93 -6.99 22.95
C ASP A 351 -18.44 -6.83 23.09
N ALA A 352 -19.20 -6.98 22.00
CA ALA A 352 -20.65 -6.94 22.01
C ALA A 352 -21.29 -8.04 22.86
N LYS A 353 -20.62 -9.18 23.00
CA LYS A 353 -21.02 -10.28 23.88
C LYS A 353 -20.76 -10.00 25.37
N GLY A 354 -19.96 -8.99 25.68
CA GLY A 354 -19.53 -8.65 27.04
C GLY A 354 -18.32 -9.46 27.54
N ASP A 355 -17.64 -10.20 26.67
CA ASP A 355 -16.40 -10.94 26.97
C ASP A 355 -15.20 -10.05 26.58
N TRP A 356 -15.04 -8.96 27.32
CA TRP A 356 -14.05 -7.92 27.02
C TRP A 356 -12.60 -8.43 27.14
N GLU A 357 -12.32 -9.45 27.97
CA GLU A 357 -10.98 -10.04 28.06
C GLU A 357 -10.56 -10.69 26.73
N LYS A 358 -11.50 -11.45 26.11
CA LYS A 358 -11.23 -12.04 24.81
C LYS A 358 -11.20 -10.99 23.70
N ALA A 359 -12.07 -9.99 23.76
CA ALA A 359 -12.02 -8.88 22.81
C ALA A 359 -10.65 -8.19 22.83
N GLY A 360 -10.10 -7.93 24.04
CA GLY A 360 -8.76 -7.39 24.22
C GLY A 360 -7.68 -8.25 23.58
N THR A 361 -7.72 -9.58 23.78
CA THR A 361 -6.74 -10.50 23.16
C THR A 361 -6.73 -10.41 21.64
N TYR A 362 -7.91 -10.36 20.99
CA TYR A 362 -7.99 -10.20 19.54
C TYR A 362 -7.51 -8.82 19.06
N TYR A 363 -7.80 -7.75 19.81
CA TYR A 363 -7.27 -6.43 19.50
C TYR A 363 -5.74 -6.37 19.67
N ASP A 364 -5.17 -6.98 20.70
CA ASP A 364 -3.72 -7.02 20.90
C ASP A 364 -3.03 -7.78 19.76
N GLU A 365 -3.61 -8.91 19.29
CA GLU A 365 -3.11 -9.62 18.11
C GLU A 365 -3.25 -8.79 16.83
N LEU A 366 -4.33 -8.03 16.68
CA LEU A 366 -4.59 -7.17 15.54
C LEU A 366 -3.55 -6.05 15.42
N ILE A 367 -3.23 -5.37 16.53
CA ILE A 367 -2.34 -4.21 16.53
C ILE A 367 -0.89 -4.57 16.22
N ILE A 368 -0.43 -5.74 16.59
CA ILE A 368 0.94 -6.20 16.28
C ILE A 368 1.08 -6.77 14.87
N ASN A 369 -0.02 -6.88 14.11
CA ASN A 369 -0.01 -7.42 12.76
C ASN A 369 0.47 -6.36 11.75
N ASP A 370 1.43 -6.72 10.88
CA ASP A 370 1.99 -5.82 9.86
C ASP A 370 0.94 -5.27 8.86
N GLN A 371 -0.22 -5.91 8.75
CA GLN A 371 -1.33 -5.49 7.90
C GLN A 371 -2.37 -4.64 8.66
N CYS A 372 -2.09 -4.28 9.92
CA CYS A 372 -2.96 -3.41 10.69
C CYS A 372 -3.08 -2.04 10.00
N THR A 373 -4.31 -1.57 9.84
CA THR A 373 -4.60 -0.27 9.23
C THR A 373 -4.92 0.77 10.30
N GLU A 374 -4.87 2.06 9.93
CA GLU A 374 -5.27 3.15 10.82
C GLU A 374 -6.71 2.96 11.35
N GLN A 375 -7.62 2.45 10.52
CA GLN A 375 -8.99 2.15 10.95
C GLN A 375 -9.02 1.16 12.13
N HIS A 376 -8.19 0.13 12.09
CA HIS A 376 -8.07 -0.84 13.18
C HIS A 376 -7.51 -0.21 14.46
N CYS A 377 -6.52 0.70 14.31
CA CYS A 377 -5.98 1.46 15.45
C CYS A 377 -7.05 2.36 16.08
N ARG A 378 -7.88 3.01 15.27
CA ARG A 378 -9.01 3.82 15.76
C ARG A 378 -10.06 2.96 16.48
N GLU A 379 -10.39 1.78 15.98
CA GLU A 379 -11.30 0.82 16.63
C GLU A 379 -10.75 0.35 17.98
N TYR A 380 -9.46 0.06 18.07
CA TYR A 380 -8.82 -0.30 19.33
C TYR A 380 -8.83 0.85 20.34
N THR A 381 -8.53 2.07 19.89
CA THR A 381 -8.59 3.27 20.74
C THR A 381 -9.98 3.46 21.34
N ASP A 382 -11.03 3.34 20.52
CA ASP A 382 -12.42 3.42 20.98
C ASP A 382 -12.77 2.31 21.99
N TYR A 383 -12.34 1.08 21.70
CA TYR A 383 -12.50 -0.05 22.62
C TYR A 383 -11.83 0.22 23.98
N LEU A 384 -10.57 0.66 23.99
CA LEU A 384 -9.86 0.97 25.24
C LEU A 384 -10.56 2.07 26.05
N PHE A 385 -11.07 3.11 25.35
CA PHE A 385 -11.79 4.20 25.99
C PHE A 385 -13.10 3.73 26.60
N ARG A 386 -13.94 2.98 25.88
CA ARG A 386 -15.22 2.46 26.36
C ARG A 386 -15.04 1.57 27.60
N HIS A 387 -13.97 0.80 27.66
CA HIS A 387 -13.65 -0.06 28.81
C HIS A 387 -12.81 0.64 29.89
N ARG A 388 -12.57 1.95 29.76
CA ARG A 388 -11.83 2.78 30.71
C ARG A 388 -10.39 2.33 30.96
N ILE A 389 -9.76 1.72 29.99
CA ILE A 389 -8.36 1.27 30.04
C ILE A 389 -7.47 2.44 29.62
N TYR A 390 -7.58 3.56 30.37
CA TYR A 390 -7.01 4.86 29.98
C TYR A 390 -5.48 4.86 29.93
N ASP A 391 -4.79 4.13 30.80
CA ASP A 391 -3.33 4.13 30.80
C ASP A 391 -2.80 3.49 29.50
N LEU A 392 -3.33 2.34 29.10
CA LEU A 392 -2.94 1.68 27.85
C LEU A 392 -3.37 2.52 26.62
N LEU A 393 -4.55 3.15 26.68
CA LEU A 393 -4.98 4.07 25.61
C LEU A 393 -3.99 5.22 25.46
N ILE A 394 -3.53 5.81 26.56
CA ILE A 394 -2.56 6.89 26.52
C ILE A 394 -1.26 6.42 25.90
N ASP A 395 -0.70 5.31 26.39
CA ASP A 395 0.56 4.76 25.86
C ASP A 395 0.47 4.49 24.35
N PHE A 396 -0.61 3.84 23.92
CA PHE A 396 -0.85 3.53 22.50
C PHE A 396 -1.06 4.78 21.64
N SER A 397 -1.87 5.73 22.12
CA SER A 397 -2.20 6.93 21.35
C SER A 397 -1.10 8.01 21.38
N GLU A 398 -0.20 8.00 22.39
CA GLU A 398 0.98 8.89 22.41
C GLU A 398 1.95 8.53 21.28
N GLU A 399 2.16 7.24 20.97
CA GLU A 399 2.96 6.81 19.81
C GLU A 399 2.36 7.32 18.49
N SER A 400 1.04 7.21 18.34
CA SER A 400 0.32 7.74 17.17
C SER A 400 0.36 9.28 17.12
N PHE A 401 0.26 9.95 18.26
CA PHE A 401 0.37 11.41 18.35
C PHE A 401 1.79 11.92 18.02
N GLU A 402 2.85 11.17 18.34
CA GLU A 402 4.21 11.54 17.93
C GLU A 402 4.38 11.49 16.41
N ALA A 403 3.72 10.53 15.75
CA ALA A 403 3.72 10.42 14.30
C ALA A 403 2.81 11.48 13.63
N PHE A 404 1.62 11.75 14.22
CA PHE A 404 0.60 12.67 13.68
C PHE A 404 0.09 13.63 14.78
N PRO A 405 0.87 14.66 15.16
CA PRO A 405 0.58 15.50 16.34
C PRO A 405 -0.71 16.33 16.29
N GLU A 406 -1.31 16.44 15.11
CA GLU A 406 -2.51 17.25 14.87
C GLU A 406 -3.74 16.44 14.48
N ASP A 407 -3.67 15.08 14.54
CA ASP A 407 -4.84 14.26 14.25
C ASP A 407 -5.94 14.46 15.30
N PRO A 408 -7.10 15.04 14.90
CA PRO A 408 -8.17 15.38 15.85
C PRO A 408 -8.73 14.15 16.57
N PHE A 409 -8.71 12.96 15.93
CA PHE A 409 -9.21 11.73 16.54
C PHE A 409 -8.39 11.36 17.76
N TYR A 410 -7.07 11.15 17.61
CA TYR A 410 -6.20 10.75 18.71
C TYR A 410 -6.09 11.87 19.77
N CYS A 411 -6.04 13.13 19.35
CA CYS A 411 -6.06 14.28 20.28
C CYS A 411 -7.30 14.28 21.15
N THR A 412 -8.46 13.94 20.60
CA THR A 412 -9.74 13.92 21.33
C THR A 412 -9.77 12.81 22.37
N TYR A 413 -9.37 11.59 22.01
CA TYR A 413 -9.31 10.48 22.96
C TYR A 413 -8.24 10.68 24.03
N LEU A 414 -7.05 11.22 23.66
CA LEU A 414 -6.01 11.57 24.62
C LEU A 414 -6.46 12.65 25.60
N ALA A 415 -7.12 13.72 25.12
CA ALA A 415 -7.63 14.79 25.99
C ALA A 415 -8.59 14.22 27.04
N ALA A 416 -9.52 13.36 26.61
CA ALA A 416 -10.48 12.72 27.51
C ALA A 416 -9.79 11.73 28.49
N ALA A 417 -8.86 10.91 28.02
CA ALA A 417 -8.12 9.97 28.87
C ALA A 417 -7.23 10.67 29.90
N TYR A 418 -6.52 11.73 29.49
CA TYR A 418 -5.75 12.56 30.41
C TYR A 418 -6.63 13.24 31.47
N PHE A 419 -7.84 13.67 31.08
CA PHE A 419 -8.80 14.22 32.03
C PHE A 419 -9.21 13.20 33.10
N TYR A 420 -9.62 12.00 32.69
CA TYR A 420 -10.05 10.93 33.61
C TYR A 420 -8.91 10.39 34.47
N THR A 421 -7.66 10.50 34.02
CA THR A 421 -6.45 10.13 34.78
C THR A 421 -5.85 11.29 35.58
N ASN A 422 -6.50 12.48 35.61
CA ASN A 422 -6.03 13.70 36.23
C ASN A 422 -4.68 14.25 35.71
N ARG A 423 -4.27 13.88 34.50
CA ARG A 423 -3.04 14.35 33.83
C ARG A 423 -3.30 15.66 33.07
N TYR A 424 -3.80 16.70 33.78
CA TYR A 424 -4.29 17.97 33.17
C TYR A 424 -3.21 18.73 32.39
N ASN A 425 -1.95 18.61 32.73
CA ASN A 425 -0.87 19.26 32.00
C ASN A 425 -0.67 18.63 30.61
N SER A 426 -0.81 17.30 30.48
CA SER A 426 -0.76 16.59 29.22
C SER A 426 -2.00 16.91 28.39
N ALA A 427 -3.18 16.94 29.00
CA ALA A 427 -4.42 17.34 28.32
C ALA A 427 -4.29 18.71 27.61
N ARG A 428 -3.64 19.70 28.25
CA ARG A 428 -3.44 21.02 27.63
C ARG A 428 -2.67 21.02 26.33
N ARG A 429 -1.80 20.03 26.10
CA ARG A 429 -0.97 19.94 24.89
C ARG A 429 -1.79 19.53 23.68
N VAL A 430 -2.79 18.67 23.88
CA VAL A 430 -3.59 18.09 22.80
C VAL A 430 -4.91 18.84 22.55
N LEU A 431 -5.41 19.59 23.54
CA LEU A 431 -6.67 20.33 23.44
C LEU A 431 -6.80 21.28 22.22
N PRO A 432 -5.72 21.93 21.72
CA PRO A 432 -5.85 22.79 20.53
C PRO A 432 -6.25 22.04 19.26
N PHE A 433 -6.07 20.72 19.21
CA PHE A 433 -6.25 19.89 18.01
C PHE A 433 -7.44 18.95 18.10
N VAL A 434 -8.28 19.05 19.13
CA VAL A 434 -9.41 18.13 19.35
C VAL A 434 -10.59 18.43 18.42
N ASP A 435 -11.34 17.38 18.08
CA ASP A 435 -12.71 17.52 17.61
C ASP A 435 -13.59 17.87 18.82
N VAL A 436 -14.06 19.12 18.85
CA VAL A 436 -14.83 19.66 19.98
C VAL A 436 -16.17 18.96 20.17
N ALA A 437 -16.84 18.60 19.07
CA ALA A 437 -18.14 17.92 19.14
C ALA A 437 -17.94 16.52 19.72
N HIS A 438 -17.00 15.77 19.21
CA HIS A 438 -16.67 14.43 19.69
C HIS A 438 -16.15 14.46 21.14
N LEU A 439 -15.31 15.42 21.50
CA LEU A 439 -14.82 15.59 22.89
C LEU A 439 -15.98 15.85 23.86
N SER A 440 -16.96 16.65 23.45
CA SER A 440 -18.16 16.93 24.26
C SER A 440 -18.98 15.67 24.52
N ASP A 441 -19.01 14.72 23.57
CA ASP A 441 -19.69 13.45 23.72
C ASP A 441 -18.91 12.47 24.62
N LEU A 442 -17.59 12.39 24.43
CA LEU A 442 -16.72 11.49 25.19
C LEU A 442 -16.49 11.94 26.63
N CYS A 443 -16.31 13.25 26.87
CA CYS A 443 -15.95 13.83 28.14
C CYS A 443 -16.58 15.21 28.34
N PRO A 444 -17.92 15.29 28.56
CA PRO A 444 -18.60 16.58 28.75
C PRO A 444 -18.08 17.38 29.93
N GLU A 445 -17.52 16.73 30.96
CA GLU A 445 -16.98 17.37 32.16
C GLU A 445 -15.75 18.25 31.87
N ILE A 446 -14.98 17.95 30.82
CA ILE A 446 -13.80 18.74 30.45
C ILE A 446 -14.19 20.14 29.99
N MET A 447 -15.38 20.25 29.34
CA MET A 447 -15.91 21.52 28.83
C MET A 447 -16.19 22.55 29.95
N THR A 448 -16.55 22.08 31.15
CA THR A 448 -16.88 22.89 32.29
C THR A 448 -15.75 22.96 33.31
N HIS A 449 -14.65 22.26 33.06
CA HIS A 449 -13.53 22.21 33.98
C HIS A 449 -12.79 23.56 34.05
N PRO A 450 -12.52 24.14 35.27
CA PRO A 450 -12.01 25.50 35.41
C PRO A 450 -10.67 25.75 34.73
N LEU A 451 -9.80 24.73 34.61
CA LEU A 451 -8.46 24.85 34.04
C LEU A 451 -8.37 24.41 32.56
N LEU A 452 -9.27 23.57 32.09
CA LEU A 452 -9.23 22.98 30.76
C LEU A 452 -10.31 23.52 29.82
N GLY A 453 -11.54 23.74 30.32
CA GLY A 453 -12.64 24.25 29.55
C GLY A 453 -12.34 25.55 28.76
N PRO A 454 -11.63 26.54 29.34
CA PRO A 454 -11.23 27.72 28.56
C PRO A 454 -10.20 27.49 27.45
N LEU A 455 -9.57 26.32 27.42
CA LEU A 455 -8.55 25.94 26.41
C LEU A 455 -9.12 25.11 25.27
N VAL A 456 -10.36 24.61 25.42
CA VAL A 456 -11.04 23.90 24.33
C VAL A 456 -11.37 24.92 23.24
N PRO A 457 -11.04 24.65 21.97
CA PRO A 457 -11.37 25.54 20.86
C PRO A 457 -12.87 25.86 20.83
N ASN A 458 -13.25 27.09 20.47
CA ASN A 458 -14.65 27.35 20.18
C ASN A 458 -15.07 26.56 18.93
N PRO A 459 -16.24 25.89 18.96
CA PRO A 459 -16.73 25.22 17.75
C PRO A 459 -16.79 26.24 16.61
N GLN A 460 -16.06 25.97 15.53
CA GLN A 460 -16.19 26.79 14.33
C GLN A 460 -17.61 26.63 13.82
N PRO A 461 -18.29 27.71 13.42
CA PRO A 461 -19.56 27.56 12.72
C PRO A 461 -19.31 26.75 11.45
N PRO A 462 -20.27 25.88 11.01
CA PRO A 462 -20.13 25.16 9.77
C PRO A 462 -19.83 26.17 8.65
N GLU A 463 -18.79 25.94 7.87
CA GLU A 463 -18.51 26.71 6.67
C GLU A 463 -19.71 26.58 5.73
N GLU A 464 -20.33 27.72 5.36
CA GLU A 464 -21.50 27.81 4.50
C GLU A 464 -21.20 27.42 3.04
#